data_04df9ffb05085ce944626dd0cdd4435f
#
_entry.id   04df9ffb05085ce944626dd0cdd4435f
#
_cell.length_a   1.000
_cell.length_b   1.000
_cell.length_c   1.000
_cell.angle_alpha   90.00
_cell.angle_beta   90.00
_cell.angle_gamma   90.00
#
_symmetry.space_group_name_H-M   'P 1'
#
loop_
_entity.id
_entity.type
_entity.pdbx_description
1 polymer ?
#
loop_
_entity_poly.entity_id
_entity_poly.type
_entity_poly.pdbx_seq_one_letter_code
_entity_poly.pdbx_strand_id
1 'polypeptide(L)'
;MNAIEEAKKSNYKYLPPIVENYEPSSQIITVIVDCYYGLNYVQQSVQSILDQDYRNVELMLIDNGAEQDVSEYLHNIYVKWNNVALIEFKENQFSWDDIDIRVAICWNVGVLNSKGSIIGHINYDDMLSVNYC
;
A
#
# COMPACT_ATOMS: atom_id res chain seq x y z
N MET A 1 -21.73 0.48 11.84
CA MET A 1 -20.32 0.05 11.84
C MET A 1 -19.52 1.04 11.03
N ASN A 2 -18.41 1.53 11.55
CA ASN A 2 -17.57 2.51 10.86
C ASN A 2 -16.47 1.82 10.03
N ALA A 3 -15.77 2.61 9.23
CA ALA A 3 -14.75 2.09 8.29
C ALA A 3 -13.59 1.39 9.00
N ILE A 4 -13.22 1.82 10.20
CA ILE A 4 -12.15 1.18 10.99
C ILE A 4 -12.59 -0.22 11.46
N GLU A 5 -13.81 -0.34 11.93
CA GLU A 5 -14.35 -1.64 12.36
C GLU A 5 -14.48 -2.60 11.18
N GLU A 6 -14.91 -2.11 10.02
CA GLU A 6 -14.96 -2.90 8.80
C GLU A 6 -13.55 -3.34 8.37
N ALA A 7 -12.57 -2.45 8.45
CA ALA A 7 -11.19 -2.80 8.15
C ALA A 7 -10.67 -3.93 9.05
N LYS A 8 -10.93 -3.84 10.36
CA LYS A 8 -10.52 -4.88 11.32
C LYS A 8 -11.16 -6.24 11.05
N LYS A 9 -12.36 -6.25 10.49
CA LYS A 9 -13.11 -7.49 10.18
C LYS A 9 -12.87 -8.00 8.77
N SER A 10 -12.26 -7.21 7.89
CA SER A 10 -12.05 -7.60 6.51
C SER A 10 -11.07 -8.78 6.41
N ASN A 11 -11.28 -9.62 5.39
CA ASN A 11 -10.48 -10.82 5.18
C ASN A 11 -9.29 -10.50 4.29
N TYR A 12 -8.15 -10.22 4.92
CA TYR A 12 -6.91 -9.94 4.22
C TYR A 12 -5.75 -10.70 4.84
N LYS A 13 -4.67 -10.82 4.08
CA LYS A 13 -3.39 -11.37 4.55
C LYS A 13 -2.37 -10.25 4.60
N TYR A 14 -1.75 -10.04 5.76
CA TYR A 14 -0.68 -9.08 5.92
C TYR A 14 0.68 -9.78 5.81
N LEU A 15 1.53 -9.30 4.90
CA LEU A 15 2.89 -9.77 4.71
C LEU A 15 3.84 -8.63 5.13
N PRO A 16 4.48 -8.74 6.31
CA PRO A 16 5.44 -7.73 6.76
C PRO A 16 6.66 -7.70 5.84
N PRO A 17 7.42 -6.59 5.81
CA PRO A 17 8.64 -6.52 5.01
C PRO A 17 9.58 -7.69 5.31
N ILE A 18 10.13 -8.29 4.26
CA ILE A 18 11.11 -9.38 4.41
C ILE A 18 12.40 -8.83 5.01
N VAL A 19 12.84 -7.66 4.56
CA VAL A 19 14.01 -6.95 5.09
C VAL A 19 13.60 -5.53 5.40
N GLU A 20 13.89 -5.10 6.63
CA GLU A 20 13.69 -3.74 7.08
C GLU A 20 15.04 -3.07 7.28
N ASN A 21 15.19 -1.86 6.74
CA ASN A 21 16.43 -1.09 6.83
C ASN A 21 16.09 0.39 6.97
N TYR A 22 15.94 0.85 8.20
CA TYR A 22 15.61 2.24 8.51
C TYR A 22 16.74 2.90 9.30
N GLU A 23 16.90 4.22 9.08
CA GLU A 23 17.77 5.06 9.90
C GLU A 23 17.12 5.26 11.27
N PRO A 24 17.76 4.85 12.39
CA PRO A 24 17.11 4.92 13.71
C PRO A 24 16.75 6.33 14.17
N SER A 25 17.50 7.34 13.70
CA SER A 25 17.33 8.74 14.11
C SER A 25 16.24 9.48 13.34
N SER A 26 15.67 8.88 12.32
CA SER A 26 14.71 9.54 11.44
C SER A 26 13.34 8.86 11.53
N GLN A 27 12.29 9.66 11.34
CA GLN A 27 10.92 9.14 11.34
C GLN A 27 10.67 8.27 10.12
N ILE A 28 9.83 7.26 10.27
CA ILE A 28 9.37 6.43 9.16
C ILE A 28 8.11 7.06 8.57
N ILE A 29 8.11 7.20 7.25
CA ILE A 29 6.95 7.64 6.49
C ILE A 29 6.38 6.42 5.77
N THR A 30 5.13 6.07 6.05
CA THR A 30 4.45 5.01 5.32
C THR A 30 3.67 5.61 4.16
N VAL A 31 3.87 5.07 2.96
CA VAL A 31 3.09 5.43 1.78
C VAL A 31 2.26 4.22 1.37
N ILE A 32 0.95 4.40 1.34
CA ILE A 32 -0.03 3.35 1.03
C ILE A 32 -0.49 3.51 -0.41
N VAL A 33 -0.44 2.42 -1.18
CA VAL A 33 -0.95 2.36 -2.56
C VAL A 33 -1.88 1.17 -2.66
N ASP A 34 -3.13 1.41 -2.95
CA ASP A 34 -4.09 0.35 -3.22
C ASP A 34 -4.20 0.11 -4.73
N CYS A 35 -4.12 -1.14 -5.14
CA CYS A 35 -4.00 -1.53 -6.53
C CYS A 35 -5.05 -2.58 -6.90
N TYR A 36 -5.63 -2.43 -8.09
CA TYR A 36 -6.60 -3.37 -8.63
C TYR A 36 -6.31 -3.70 -10.10
N TYR A 37 -6.18 -2.69 -10.94
CA TYR A 37 -5.95 -2.86 -12.39
C TYR A 37 -5.01 -1.76 -12.90
N GLY A 38 -4.63 -1.85 -14.17
CA GLY A 38 -3.81 -0.82 -14.79
C GLY A 38 -2.32 -0.96 -14.50
N LEU A 39 -1.74 -2.10 -14.88
CA LEU A 39 -0.34 -2.42 -14.58
C LEU A 39 0.63 -1.29 -14.92
N ASN A 40 0.47 -0.63 -16.08
CA ASN A 40 1.37 0.45 -16.47
C ASN A 40 1.34 1.61 -15.47
N TYR A 41 0.16 1.97 -14.97
CA TYR A 41 0.01 3.02 -13.97
C TYR A 41 0.56 2.59 -12.61
N VAL A 42 0.26 1.35 -12.21
CA VAL A 42 0.78 0.80 -10.95
C VAL A 42 2.30 0.80 -10.95
N GLN A 43 2.93 0.39 -12.04
CA GLN A 43 4.39 0.38 -12.15
C GLN A 43 4.98 1.79 -11.99
N GLN A 44 4.40 2.79 -12.63
CA GLN A 44 4.86 4.17 -12.50
C GLN A 44 4.67 4.71 -11.09
N SER A 45 3.52 4.47 -10.50
CA SER A 45 3.20 4.90 -9.15
C SER A 45 4.15 4.29 -8.13
N VAL A 46 4.32 2.98 -8.15
CA VAL A 46 5.20 2.25 -7.22
C VAL A 46 6.65 2.68 -7.41
N GLN A 47 7.11 2.80 -8.65
CA GLN A 47 8.49 3.22 -8.91
C GLN A 47 8.75 4.63 -8.37
N SER A 48 7.79 5.54 -8.47
CA SER A 48 7.94 6.89 -7.93
C SER A 48 8.14 6.91 -6.40
N ILE A 49 7.58 5.93 -5.70
CA ILE A 49 7.80 5.78 -4.26
C ILE A 49 9.15 5.16 -3.97
N LEU A 50 9.54 4.15 -4.74
CA LEU A 50 10.86 3.53 -4.59
C LEU A 50 12.00 4.49 -4.89
N ASP A 51 11.77 5.49 -5.74
CA ASP A 51 12.74 6.50 -6.13
C ASP A 51 12.82 7.71 -5.20
N GLN A 52 12.07 7.73 -4.09
CA GLN A 52 12.13 8.83 -3.14
C GLN A 52 13.55 9.00 -2.59
N ASP A 53 13.97 10.25 -2.42
CA ASP A 53 15.28 10.56 -1.85
C ASP A 53 15.32 10.40 -0.32
N TYR A 54 14.18 10.43 0.34
CA TYR A 54 14.07 10.11 1.77
C TYR A 54 14.16 8.60 1.97
N ARG A 55 15.06 8.15 2.86
CA ARG A 55 15.35 6.72 3.02
C ARG A 55 14.33 5.95 3.86
N ASN A 56 13.77 6.62 4.86
CA ASN A 56 12.88 5.94 5.81
C ASN A 56 11.45 5.90 5.32
N VAL A 57 11.25 5.31 4.14
CA VAL A 57 9.93 5.09 3.57
C VAL A 57 9.55 3.62 3.70
N GLU A 58 8.42 3.35 4.33
CA GLU A 58 7.73 2.06 4.27
C GLU A 58 6.73 2.11 3.14
N LEU A 59 6.90 1.26 2.14
CA LEU A 59 5.93 1.12 1.05
C LEU A 59 4.91 0.06 1.43
N MET A 60 3.67 0.47 1.58
CA MET A 60 2.56 -0.41 1.91
C MET A 60 1.75 -0.68 0.65
N LEU A 61 2.00 -1.80 0.01
CA LEU A 61 1.27 -2.23 -1.18
C LEU A 61 0.00 -2.96 -0.78
N ILE A 62 -1.11 -2.58 -1.39
CA ILE A 62 -2.38 -3.26 -1.17
C ILE A 62 -2.86 -3.86 -2.47
N ASP A 63 -2.90 -5.19 -2.50
CA ASP A 63 -3.52 -5.97 -3.57
C ASP A 63 -5.01 -6.09 -3.24
N ASN A 64 -5.82 -5.26 -3.88
CA ASN A 64 -7.26 -5.20 -3.62
C ASN A 64 -8.03 -6.17 -4.51
N GLY A 65 -7.72 -7.47 -4.39
CA GLY A 65 -8.28 -8.47 -5.28
C GLY A 65 -7.92 -8.15 -6.74
N ALA A 66 -6.66 -7.82 -6.99
CA ALA A 66 -6.20 -7.23 -8.24
C ALA A 66 -6.19 -8.24 -9.40
N GLU A 67 -6.17 -7.70 -10.63
CA GLU A 67 -5.90 -8.50 -11.81
C GLU A 67 -4.55 -9.21 -11.69
N GLN A 68 -4.42 -10.36 -12.32
CA GLN A 68 -3.27 -11.25 -12.12
C GLN A 68 -1.93 -10.58 -12.42
N ASP A 69 -1.84 -9.80 -13.48
CA ASP A 69 -0.60 -9.10 -13.85
C ASP A 69 -0.17 -8.08 -12.79
N VAL A 70 -1.14 -7.38 -12.20
CA VAL A 70 -0.89 -6.45 -11.10
C VAL A 70 -0.46 -7.21 -9.85
N SER A 71 -1.17 -8.26 -9.47
CA SER A 71 -0.84 -9.10 -8.32
C SER A 71 0.59 -9.64 -8.41
N GLU A 72 0.98 -10.17 -9.55
CA GLU A 72 2.32 -10.69 -9.77
C GLU A 72 3.39 -9.60 -9.65
N TYR A 73 3.13 -8.43 -10.21
CA TYR A 73 4.04 -7.29 -10.09
C TYR A 73 4.23 -6.88 -8.63
N LEU A 74 3.15 -6.74 -7.88
CA LEU A 74 3.22 -6.34 -6.47
C LEU A 74 4.01 -7.36 -5.66
N HIS A 75 3.79 -8.64 -5.90
CA HIS A 75 4.55 -9.70 -5.21
C HIS A 75 6.03 -9.64 -5.55
N ASN A 76 6.39 -9.39 -6.80
CA ASN A 76 7.78 -9.25 -7.23
C ASN A 76 8.47 -8.05 -6.55
N ILE A 77 7.78 -6.92 -6.43
CA ILE A 77 8.32 -5.77 -5.69
C ILE A 77 8.52 -6.12 -4.22
N TYR A 78 7.55 -6.79 -3.62
CA TYR A 78 7.62 -7.21 -2.22
C TYR A 78 8.84 -8.07 -1.92
N VAL A 79 9.14 -9.05 -2.77
CA VAL A 79 10.27 -9.96 -2.54
C VAL A 79 11.63 -9.32 -2.86
N LYS A 80 11.65 -8.29 -3.70
CA LYS A 80 12.88 -7.69 -4.20
C LYS A 80 13.39 -6.52 -3.37
N TRP A 81 12.50 -5.71 -2.80
CA TRP A 81 12.86 -4.45 -2.18
C TRP A 81 12.72 -4.50 -0.65
N ASN A 82 13.62 -3.77 0.04
CA ASN A 82 13.52 -3.57 1.48
C ASN A 82 12.37 -2.63 1.82
N ASN A 83 11.87 -2.72 3.04
CA ASN A 83 10.86 -1.80 3.58
C ASN A 83 9.54 -1.81 2.79
N VAL A 84 9.21 -2.93 2.18
CA VAL A 84 7.96 -3.10 1.44
C VAL A 84 7.08 -4.11 2.16
N ALA A 85 5.90 -3.69 2.57
CA ALA A 85 4.87 -4.57 3.10
C ALA A 85 3.81 -4.82 2.03
N LEU A 86 3.14 -5.95 2.09
CA LEU A 86 2.09 -6.31 1.15
C LEU A 86 0.85 -6.80 1.89
N ILE A 87 -0.29 -6.23 1.54
CA ILE A 87 -1.60 -6.68 2.02
C ILE A 87 -2.34 -7.26 0.83
N GLU A 88 -2.87 -8.47 0.99
CA GLU A 88 -3.60 -9.17 -0.07
C GLU A 88 -5.03 -9.44 0.36
N PHE A 89 -5.98 -8.87 -0.38
CA PHE A 89 -7.39 -9.22 -0.29
C PHE A 89 -7.70 -10.26 -1.37
N LYS A 90 -8.52 -11.25 -1.05
CA LYS A 90 -8.97 -12.23 -2.04
C LYS A 90 -9.90 -11.61 -3.08
N GLU A 91 -10.69 -10.62 -2.67
CA GLU A 91 -11.70 -9.99 -3.49
C GLU A 91 -11.56 -8.48 -3.40
N ASN A 92 -11.93 -7.80 -4.49
CA ASN A 92 -11.97 -6.34 -4.50
C ASN A 92 -12.97 -5.84 -3.44
N GLN A 93 -12.52 -4.91 -2.60
CA GLN A 93 -13.32 -4.42 -1.47
C GLN A 93 -14.31 -3.32 -1.86
N PHE A 94 -14.23 -2.80 -3.08
CA PHE A 94 -15.13 -1.75 -3.52
C PHE A 94 -16.55 -2.29 -3.72
N SER A 95 -17.53 -1.51 -3.28
CA SER A 95 -18.95 -1.82 -3.51
C SER A 95 -19.72 -0.52 -3.66
N TRP A 96 -20.60 -0.47 -4.66
CA TRP A 96 -21.51 0.66 -4.87
C TRP A 96 -22.57 0.77 -3.77
N ASP A 97 -22.86 -0.34 -3.09
CA ASP A 97 -23.89 -0.38 -2.04
C ASP A 97 -23.46 0.32 -0.76
N ASP A 98 -22.13 0.32 -0.48
CA ASP A 98 -21.54 0.90 0.73
C ASP A 98 -20.29 1.71 0.39
N ILE A 99 -20.43 2.66 -0.52
CA ILE A 99 -19.29 3.35 -1.12
C ILE A 99 -18.41 4.07 -0.07
N ASP A 100 -19.02 4.73 0.91
CA ASP A 100 -18.31 5.51 1.92
C ASP A 100 -17.42 4.63 2.80
N ILE A 101 -17.85 3.40 3.07
CA ILE A 101 -17.09 2.45 3.89
C ILE A 101 -16.10 1.70 3.02
N ARG A 102 -16.53 1.20 1.87
CA ARG A 102 -15.72 0.32 1.02
C ARG A 102 -14.52 1.00 0.40
N VAL A 103 -14.64 2.27 0.01
CA VAL A 103 -13.49 3.04 -0.50
C VAL A 103 -12.41 3.16 0.56
N ALA A 104 -12.77 3.30 1.82
CA ALA A 104 -11.83 3.51 2.92
C ALA A 104 -11.20 2.22 3.47
N ILE A 105 -11.76 1.03 3.17
CA ILE A 105 -11.29 -0.22 3.78
C ILE A 105 -9.81 -0.47 3.52
N CYS A 106 -9.37 -0.39 2.26
CA CYS A 106 -7.98 -0.64 1.91
C CYS A 106 -7.03 0.33 2.62
N TRP A 107 -7.38 1.61 2.64
CA TRP A 107 -6.57 2.63 3.32
C TRP A 107 -6.49 2.36 4.82
N ASN A 108 -7.61 2.04 5.43
CA ASN A 108 -7.66 1.77 6.88
C ASN A 108 -6.89 0.51 7.25
N VAL A 109 -6.95 -0.53 6.43
CA VAL A 109 -6.13 -1.74 6.64
C VAL A 109 -4.65 -1.39 6.52
N GLY A 110 -4.27 -0.56 5.55
CA GLY A 110 -2.91 -0.07 5.43
C GLY A 110 -2.45 0.70 6.67
N VAL A 111 -3.29 1.61 7.17
CA VAL A 111 -3.01 2.39 8.38
C VAL A 111 -2.85 1.47 9.59
N LEU A 112 -3.74 0.50 9.77
CA LEU A 112 -3.69 -0.43 10.90
C LEU A 112 -2.38 -1.23 10.96
N ASN A 113 -1.76 -1.49 9.83
CA ASN A 113 -0.54 -2.30 9.74
C ASN A 113 0.71 -1.47 9.49
N SER A 114 0.61 -0.15 9.40
CA SER A 114 1.74 0.73 9.09
C SER A 114 2.63 0.94 10.31
N LYS A 115 3.93 1.19 10.05
CA LYS A 115 4.93 1.53 11.07
C LYS A 115 5.21 3.02 11.13
N GLY A 116 4.85 3.77 10.09
CA GLY A 116 5.19 5.17 9.98
C GLY A 116 4.50 6.04 11.01
N SER A 117 5.19 7.06 11.48
CA SER A 117 4.60 8.13 12.28
C SER A 117 3.87 9.15 11.40
N ILE A 118 4.20 9.16 10.11
CA ILE A 118 3.53 9.96 9.08
C ILE A 118 3.05 8.97 8.02
N ILE A 119 1.79 9.11 7.61
CA ILE A 119 1.17 8.19 6.66
C ILE A 119 0.65 8.99 5.49
N GLY A 120 1.11 8.65 4.28
CA GLY A 120 0.59 9.16 3.03
C GLY A 120 -0.17 8.09 2.28
N HIS A 121 -1.10 8.51 1.45
CA HIS A 121 -1.83 7.63 0.56
C HIS A 121 -1.80 8.21 -0.85
N ILE A 122 -1.53 7.37 -1.83
CA ILE A 122 -1.64 7.75 -3.24
C ILE A 122 -2.49 6.74 -3.99
N ASN A 123 -3.14 7.19 -5.05
CA ASN A 123 -3.88 6.30 -5.94
C ASN A 123 -2.90 5.56 -6.87
N TYR A 124 -3.32 4.42 -7.38
CA TYR A 124 -2.50 3.56 -8.23
C TYR A 124 -2.01 4.25 -9.53
N ASP A 125 -2.67 5.32 -9.94
CA ASP A 125 -2.35 6.07 -11.16
C ASP A 125 -1.67 7.41 -10.90
N ASP A 126 -1.31 7.70 -9.66
CA ASP A 126 -0.59 8.89 -9.28
C ASP A 126 0.91 8.64 -9.19
N MET A 127 1.71 9.68 -9.33
CA MET A 127 3.16 9.64 -9.17
C MET A 127 3.61 10.71 -8.19
N LEU A 128 4.62 10.38 -7.39
CA LEU A 128 5.23 11.32 -6.47
C LEU A 128 6.48 11.93 -7.09
N SER A 129 6.75 13.21 -6.81
CA SER A 129 8.06 13.80 -7.11
C SER A 129 9.12 13.17 -6.20
N VAL A 130 10.38 13.13 -6.65
CA VAL A 130 11.49 12.45 -5.95
C VAL A 130 11.71 12.97 -4.53
N ASN A 131 11.33 14.18 -4.24
CA ASN A 131 11.51 14.85 -2.95
C ASN A 131 10.19 15.05 -2.19
N TYR A 132 9.14 14.29 -2.52
CA TYR A 132 7.83 14.40 -1.87
C TYR A 132 7.91 14.05 -0.37
N CYS A 133 8.55 12.95 -0.05
CA CYS A 133 8.78 12.56 1.32
C CYS A 133 9.98 13.34 1.89
#